data_bd5fcee62b3f43aeeb3f550938335448
#
_entry.id   bd5fcee62b3f43aeeb3f550938335448
#
_cell.length_a   1.000
_cell.length_b   1.000
_cell.length_c   1.000
_cell.angle_alpha   90.00
_cell.angle_beta   90.00
_cell.angle_gamma   90.00
#
_symmetry.space_group_name_H-M   'P 1'
#
loop_
_entity.id
_entity.type
_entity.pdbx_description
1 polymer ?
#
loop_
_entity_poly.entity_id
_entity_poly.type
_entity_poly.pdbx_seq_one_letter_code
_entity_poly.pdbx_strand_id
1 'polypeptide(L)'
;MAHHRRPRGRADDSFEPGPGRGRRPVTVALTVVAAAVLVSGALVAVLAGHGSTAVASSTPAPSRSAATASAATSSTVSTKGFPTGAGVSGIFTDRCAYSHEAADDPIMYPGQDGASMHHDFFGNTATTAASTAAQLVHGATTCTTSADSSAYWAPVLYQDGTALTPGPALIYWRSPAASAASVHTIPVGLEMIAGNEAAATPQSVSVTSWGCSKARGALTNDGGRSATPHPCPAGRDIRLTVTFPNCWNGTSLNGMGQTNVVYQADGVCPSSHPVQIPQIVFHVAYPTSSASSLTLSMSPTVRGTTNSAHVDFINGWNEPTLTADVAACVATSTQCGPVTGPDATPHGPSKQQRRADALRRDHRHLRHRGSGRATASV
;
A
#
# COMPACT_ATOMS: atom_id res chain seq x y z
N MET A 1 -58.27 -9.52 43.04
CA MET A 1 -58.13 -10.13 44.38
C MET A 1 -56.71 -10.65 44.53
N ALA A 2 -56.13 -10.22 45.70
CA ALA A 2 -54.91 -10.74 46.35
C ALA A 2 -53.52 -10.50 45.65
N HIS A 3 -52.86 -9.50 45.99
CA HIS A 3 -51.65 -9.19 46.79
C HIS A 3 -50.80 -10.38 47.26
N HIS A 4 -49.45 -10.31 46.99
CA HIS A 4 -48.37 -10.51 47.98
C HIS A 4 -47.04 -10.09 47.40
N ARG A 5 -46.51 -9.01 47.82
CA ARG A 5 -45.44 -8.53 48.74
C ARG A 5 -44.05 -9.23 48.53
N ARG A 6 -43.09 -8.33 48.28
CA ARG A 6 -41.61 -8.51 48.46
C ARG A 6 -41.25 -8.73 49.93
N PRO A 7 -40.01 -9.22 50.18
CA PRO A 7 -39.15 -8.41 51.01
C PRO A 7 -37.74 -8.13 50.43
N ARG A 8 -37.22 -7.00 50.89
CA ARG A 8 -35.85 -6.50 50.73
C ARG A 8 -34.94 -7.25 51.70
N GLY A 9 -33.73 -7.60 51.25
CA GLY A 9 -32.63 -7.96 52.09
C GLY A 9 -31.42 -7.07 51.74
N ARG A 10 -31.05 -6.23 52.69
CA ARG A 10 -29.86 -5.37 52.70
C ARG A 10 -28.78 -6.19 53.43
N ALA A 11 -27.59 -6.26 52.87
CA ALA A 11 -26.37 -6.64 53.60
C ALA A 11 -25.26 -5.64 53.17
N ASP A 12 -24.90 -4.83 54.19
CA ASP A 12 -23.66 -4.07 54.25
C ASP A 12 -22.51 -5.06 54.35
N ASP A 13 -21.45 -4.86 53.60
CA ASP A 13 -20.13 -5.33 53.98
C ASP A 13 -19.11 -4.24 53.61
N SER A 14 -18.76 -3.52 54.65
CA SER A 14 -17.64 -2.59 54.74
C SER A 14 -16.32 -3.39 54.71
N PHE A 15 -15.53 -3.17 53.69
CA PHE A 15 -14.18 -3.72 53.57
C PHE A 15 -13.14 -2.66 53.98
N GLU A 16 -12.50 -2.85 55.11
CA GLU A 16 -11.39 -2.02 55.57
C GLU A 16 -10.10 -2.32 54.77
N PRO A 17 -9.28 -1.32 54.46
CA PRO A 17 -8.02 -1.53 53.78
C PRO A 17 -6.89 -1.84 54.78
N GLY A 18 -6.24 -2.98 54.60
CA GLY A 18 -5.03 -3.37 55.33
C GLY A 18 -3.76 -2.61 54.86
N PRO A 19 -2.72 -2.51 55.71
CA PRO A 19 -1.61 -1.59 55.50
C PRO A 19 -0.66 -2.01 54.38
N GLY A 20 -0.27 -1.03 53.57
CA GLY A 20 0.59 -1.13 52.41
C GLY A 20 2.01 -1.62 52.72
N ARG A 21 2.48 -2.57 51.92
CA ARG A 21 3.91 -2.91 51.79
C ARG A 21 4.56 -1.93 50.81
N GLY A 22 5.48 -1.13 51.33
CA GLY A 22 6.28 -0.19 50.57
C GLY A 22 7.11 -0.84 49.47
N ARG A 23 6.92 -0.38 48.25
CA ARG A 23 7.81 -0.66 47.11
C ARG A 23 8.96 0.34 47.18
N ARG A 24 10.19 -0.15 47.31
CA ARG A 24 11.41 0.65 47.18
C ARG A 24 11.58 1.09 45.70
N PRO A 25 11.98 2.33 45.43
CA PRO A 25 12.30 2.75 44.07
C PRO A 25 13.62 2.09 43.64
N VAL A 26 13.60 1.44 42.47
CA VAL A 26 14.80 0.98 41.78
C VAL A 26 15.35 2.17 41.01
N THR A 27 16.47 2.70 41.51
CA THR A 27 17.23 3.75 40.81
C THR A 27 18.05 3.08 39.70
N VAL A 28 17.69 3.27 38.47
CA VAL A 28 18.50 2.88 37.31
C VAL A 28 19.52 3.98 37.07
N ALA A 29 20.78 3.70 37.36
CA ALA A 29 21.90 4.58 37.04
C ALA A 29 22.19 4.48 35.53
N LEU A 30 21.97 5.55 34.80
CA LEU A 30 22.43 5.73 33.42
C LEU A 30 23.94 6.05 33.47
N THR A 31 24.78 5.12 33.07
CA THR A 31 26.19 5.41 32.75
C THR A 31 26.30 5.91 31.33
N VAL A 32 26.56 7.22 31.22
CA VAL A 32 26.93 7.86 29.95
C VAL A 32 28.42 7.59 29.70
N VAL A 33 28.73 6.78 28.70
CA VAL A 33 30.10 6.63 28.20
C VAL A 33 30.35 7.70 27.15
N ALA A 34 31.10 8.73 27.53
CA ALA A 34 31.59 9.72 26.59
C ALA A 34 32.86 9.20 25.89
N ALA A 35 32.72 8.90 24.59
CA ALA A 35 33.87 8.61 23.73
C ALA A 35 34.45 9.91 23.20
N ALA A 36 35.64 10.29 23.71
CA ALA A 36 36.41 11.41 23.19
C ALA A 36 37.16 10.97 21.93
N VAL A 37 36.82 11.57 20.78
CA VAL A 37 37.58 11.38 19.54
C VAL A 37 38.65 12.48 19.49
N LEU A 38 39.92 12.08 19.61
CA LEU A 38 41.08 12.93 19.40
C LEU A 38 41.32 13.12 17.90
N VAL A 39 41.13 14.32 17.37
CA VAL A 39 41.54 14.73 16.04
C VAL A 39 43.00 15.16 16.08
N SER A 40 43.89 14.34 15.51
CA SER A 40 45.28 14.70 15.30
C SER A 40 45.40 15.51 14.00
N GLY A 41 45.69 16.81 14.13
CA GLY A 41 46.00 17.69 13.02
C GLY A 41 47.41 17.40 12.48
N ALA A 42 47.54 17.16 11.21
CA ALA A 42 48.81 17.21 10.49
C ALA A 42 48.90 18.51 9.68
N LEU A 43 49.83 19.36 10.07
CA LEU A 43 50.23 20.57 9.40
C LEU A 43 51.19 20.19 8.27
N VAL A 44 50.87 20.54 7.01
CA VAL A 44 51.83 20.43 5.88
C VAL A 44 52.08 21.81 5.32
N ALA A 45 53.37 22.13 5.33
CA ALA A 45 53.93 23.42 4.91
C ALA A 45 53.86 23.62 3.39
N VAL A 46 53.55 24.85 3.00
CA VAL A 46 53.63 25.36 1.63
C VAL A 46 55.08 25.71 1.33
N LEU A 47 55.64 25.15 0.26
CA LEU A 47 56.86 25.64 -0.41
C LEU A 47 56.48 26.10 -1.81
N ALA A 48 56.73 27.36 -2.05
CA ALA A 48 56.58 28.03 -3.32
C ALA A 48 57.76 27.65 -4.28
N GLY A 49 57.43 27.43 -5.54
CA GLY A 49 58.41 27.15 -6.59
C GLY A 49 57.89 27.45 -7.99
N HIS A 50 58.22 28.64 -8.45
CA HIS A 50 58.57 29.10 -9.83
C HIS A 50 57.85 28.48 -11.07
N GLY A 51 57.43 29.40 -11.88
CA GLY A 51 56.68 29.33 -13.10
C GLY A 51 57.29 28.53 -14.25
N SER A 52 56.39 28.08 -15.06
CA SER A 52 56.64 27.78 -16.50
C SER A 52 55.36 28.06 -17.27
N THR A 53 55.46 28.97 -18.20
CA THR A 53 54.46 29.30 -19.20
C THR A 53 54.25 28.10 -20.14
N ALA A 54 53.07 27.47 -20.10
CA ALA A 54 52.65 26.51 -21.09
C ALA A 54 51.57 27.12 -21.99
N VAL A 55 51.83 27.13 -23.24
CA VAL A 55 50.97 27.60 -24.33
C VAL A 55 49.70 26.73 -24.38
N ALA A 56 48.57 27.38 -24.26
CA ALA A 56 47.26 26.72 -24.36
C ALA A 56 46.99 26.33 -25.83
N SER A 57 47.05 25.05 -26.15
CA SER A 57 46.45 24.49 -27.34
C SER A 57 44.95 24.31 -27.08
N SER A 58 44.14 25.15 -27.69
CA SER A 58 42.69 25.02 -27.72
C SER A 58 42.26 23.88 -28.63
N THR A 59 41.97 22.74 -28.05
CA THR A 59 41.22 21.67 -28.72
C THR A 59 39.71 22.00 -28.65
N PRO A 60 38.97 22.03 -29.76
CA PRO A 60 37.54 22.30 -29.69
C PRO A 60 36.85 21.10 -29.01
N ALA A 61 36.11 21.38 -27.97
CA ALA A 61 35.23 20.40 -27.32
C ALA A 61 34.19 19.90 -28.33
N PRO A 62 33.90 18.58 -28.35
CA PRO A 62 32.81 18.08 -29.16
C PRO A 62 31.48 18.67 -28.66
N SER A 63 30.81 19.42 -29.53
CA SER A 63 29.43 19.85 -29.33
C SER A 63 28.56 18.62 -29.00
N ARG A 64 28.19 18.46 -27.75
CA ARG A 64 27.07 17.60 -27.39
C ARG A 64 25.83 18.21 -28.01
N SER A 65 25.42 17.67 -29.16
CA SER A 65 24.03 17.81 -29.59
C SER A 65 23.16 17.34 -28.43
N ALA A 66 22.50 18.29 -27.78
CA ALA A 66 21.38 18.01 -26.92
C ALA A 66 20.31 17.41 -27.82
N ALA A 67 20.26 16.10 -27.85
CA ALA A 67 19.07 15.41 -28.34
C ALA A 67 17.98 15.72 -27.31
N THR A 68 17.22 16.77 -27.58
CA THR A 68 15.90 16.98 -27.00
C THR A 68 15.03 15.84 -27.48
N ALA A 69 15.11 14.71 -26.80
CA ALA A 69 14.04 13.73 -26.83
C ALA A 69 12.86 14.36 -26.09
N SER A 70 12.05 15.10 -26.81
CA SER A 70 10.68 15.42 -26.40
C SER A 70 9.94 14.08 -26.37
N ALA A 71 10.08 13.35 -25.25
CA ALA A 71 9.19 12.24 -24.97
C ALA A 71 7.80 12.87 -24.91
N ALA A 72 7.01 12.60 -25.92
CA ALA A 72 5.61 13.01 -25.92
C ALA A 72 4.97 12.38 -24.69
N THR A 73 4.68 13.24 -23.70
CA THR A 73 4.04 12.87 -22.45
C THR A 73 2.59 12.50 -22.78
N SER A 74 2.32 11.23 -22.98
CA SER A 74 0.98 10.74 -23.26
C SER A 74 0.32 10.29 -21.95
N SER A 75 -0.87 10.84 -21.69
CA SER A 75 -1.74 10.35 -20.64
C SER A 75 -2.18 8.92 -20.95
N THR A 76 -2.19 8.04 -19.93
CA THR A 76 -2.65 6.65 -20.06
C THR A 76 -4.15 6.51 -19.82
N VAL A 77 -4.84 7.59 -19.47
CA VAL A 77 -6.26 7.59 -19.14
C VAL A 77 -7.12 8.19 -20.26
N SER A 78 -8.39 7.77 -20.30
CA SER A 78 -9.41 8.37 -21.16
C SER A 78 -10.36 9.22 -20.34
N THR A 79 -10.58 10.44 -20.77
CA THR A 79 -11.59 11.36 -20.20
C THR A 79 -12.91 11.33 -20.97
N LYS A 80 -12.94 10.70 -22.16
CA LYS A 80 -14.09 10.73 -23.07
C LYS A 80 -15.28 9.96 -22.50
N GLY A 81 -16.39 10.64 -22.30
CA GLY A 81 -17.64 10.03 -21.83
C GLY A 81 -17.72 9.84 -20.32
N PHE A 82 -16.77 10.33 -19.56
CA PHE A 82 -16.78 10.26 -18.10
C PHE A 82 -17.27 11.58 -17.47
N PRO A 83 -17.91 11.52 -16.27
CA PRO A 83 -18.34 12.70 -15.54
C PRO A 83 -17.17 13.64 -15.22
N THR A 84 -17.39 14.95 -15.33
CA THR A 84 -16.42 15.99 -14.99
C THR A 84 -17.12 17.19 -14.37
N GLY A 85 -16.39 18.00 -13.60
CA GLY A 85 -16.84 19.29 -13.07
C GLY A 85 -17.10 19.32 -11.58
N ALA A 86 -17.72 20.40 -11.10
CA ALA A 86 -17.93 20.62 -9.67
C ALA A 86 -18.73 19.49 -9.02
N GLY A 87 -18.25 19.03 -7.85
CA GLY A 87 -18.86 17.92 -7.10
C GLY A 87 -18.47 16.52 -7.59
N VAL A 88 -17.70 16.41 -8.67
CA VAL A 88 -17.12 15.14 -9.14
C VAL A 88 -15.76 14.96 -8.51
N SER A 89 -15.53 13.82 -7.86
CA SER A 89 -14.18 13.45 -7.41
C SER A 89 -13.35 13.05 -8.62
N GLY A 90 -12.24 13.76 -8.85
CA GLY A 90 -11.28 13.36 -9.87
C GLY A 90 -10.66 12.01 -9.53
N ILE A 91 -10.62 11.09 -10.50
CA ILE A 91 -10.20 9.72 -10.26
C ILE A 91 -9.74 9.02 -11.53
N PHE A 92 -8.69 8.23 -11.41
CA PHE A 92 -8.39 7.15 -12.36
C PHE A 92 -8.01 5.89 -11.59
N THR A 93 -7.94 4.76 -12.26
CA THR A 93 -7.62 3.48 -11.63
C THR A 93 -6.55 2.73 -12.39
N ASP A 94 -5.69 2.02 -11.66
CA ASP A 94 -4.83 0.99 -12.21
C ASP A 94 -5.14 -0.35 -11.56
N ARG A 95 -4.72 -1.41 -12.23
CA ARG A 95 -4.85 -2.79 -11.76
C ARG A 95 -3.51 -3.47 -11.84
N CYS A 96 -2.97 -3.87 -10.69
CA CYS A 96 -1.72 -4.60 -10.59
C CYS A 96 -1.99 -6.04 -10.11
N ALA A 97 -1.53 -7.03 -10.88
CA ALA A 97 -1.67 -8.41 -10.44
C ALA A 97 -0.69 -8.72 -9.30
N TYR A 98 -1.00 -9.75 -8.52
CA TYR A 98 -0.06 -10.32 -7.56
C TYR A 98 1.25 -10.71 -8.28
N SER A 99 2.36 -10.33 -7.69
CA SER A 99 3.71 -10.59 -8.20
C SER A 99 4.33 -11.80 -7.51
N HIS A 100 4.64 -11.65 -6.24
CA HIS A 100 5.32 -12.66 -5.42
C HIS A 100 5.03 -12.43 -3.94
N GLU A 101 5.47 -13.37 -3.09
CA GLU A 101 5.50 -13.27 -1.63
C GLU A 101 6.97 -13.25 -1.18
N ALA A 102 7.28 -12.38 -0.22
CA ALA A 102 8.59 -12.36 0.45
C ALA A 102 8.46 -11.80 1.86
N ALA A 103 9.43 -12.14 2.75
CA ALA A 103 9.55 -11.55 4.08
C ALA A 103 10.40 -10.27 4.04
N ASP A 104 10.15 -9.43 3.04
CA ASP A 104 10.90 -8.22 2.72
C ASP A 104 10.07 -6.98 2.92
N ASP A 105 10.74 -5.88 3.28
CA ASP A 105 10.16 -4.56 3.39
C ASP A 105 11.24 -3.50 3.15
N PRO A 106 11.29 -2.90 1.96
CA PRO A 106 12.31 -1.89 1.65
C PRO A 106 12.15 -0.58 2.42
N ILE A 107 11.00 -0.32 3.07
CA ILE A 107 10.79 0.88 3.89
C ILE A 107 11.24 0.64 5.33
N MET A 108 10.75 -0.43 5.97
CA MET A 108 10.99 -0.68 7.39
C MET A 108 12.29 -1.42 7.65
N TYR A 109 12.74 -2.28 6.74
CA TYR A 109 13.94 -3.10 6.84
C TYR A 109 14.82 -3.00 5.59
N PRO A 110 15.24 -1.77 5.18
CA PRO A 110 15.98 -1.57 3.93
C PRO A 110 17.27 -2.38 3.90
N GLY A 111 17.43 -3.20 2.84
CA GLY A 111 18.58 -4.06 2.63
C GLY A 111 18.69 -5.26 3.57
N GLN A 112 17.65 -5.60 4.31
CA GLN A 112 17.63 -6.72 5.25
C GLN A 112 16.64 -7.79 4.78
N ASP A 113 17.05 -8.60 3.82
CA ASP A 113 16.24 -9.68 3.25
C ASP A 113 15.74 -10.64 4.35
N GLY A 114 14.46 -10.99 4.32
CA GLY A 114 13.85 -11.91 5.26
C GLY A 114 13.64 -11.37 6.68
N ALA A 115 13.88 -10.08 6.94
CA ALA A 115 13.77 -9.50 8.28
C ALA A 115 12.33 -9.04 8.63
N SER A 116 11.49 -8.84 7.62
CA SER A 116 10.12 -8.35 7.80
C SER A 116 9.11 -9.48 7.98
N MET A 117 7.86 -9.13 8.24
CA MET A 117 6.73 -10.03 8.05
C MET A 117 6.60 -10.43 6.58
N HIS A 118 5.89 -11.53 6.31
CA HIS A 118 5.60 -11.91 4.92
C HIS A 118 4.61 -10.95 4.30
N HIS A 119 4.94 -10.44 3.12
CA HIS A 119 4.11 -9.57 2.31
C HIS A 119 3.78 -10.18 0.95
N ASP A 120 2.57 -9.92 0.50
CA ASP A 120 2.14 -10.11 -0.89
C ASP A 120 2.48 -8.84 -1.68
N PHE A 121 3.32 -8.96 -2.70
CA PHE A 121 3.76 -7.85 -3.55
C PHE A 121 2.92 -7.74 -4.83
N PHE A 122 2.70 -6.49 -5.27
CA PHE A 122 1.97 -6.15 -6.49
C PHE A 122 2.74 -5.07 -7.25
N GLY A 123 2.51 -4.96 -8.55
CA GLY A 123 3.21 -4.00 -9.39
C GLY A 123 4.61 -4.49 -9.75
N ASN A 124 5.66 -3.80 -9.31
CA ASN A 124 7.03 -4.15 -9.65
C ASN A 124 7.34 -5.62 -9.35
N THR A 125 7.95 -6.33 -10.31
CA THR A 125 8.16 -7.79 -10.21
C THR A 125 9.47 -8.19 -9.54
N ALA A 126 10.33 -7.22 -9.24
CA ALA A 126 11.66 -7.44 -8.67
C ALA A 126 11.84 -6.75 -7.31
N THR A 127 10.76 -6.39 -6.63
CA THR A 127 10.82 -5.74 -5.32
C THR A 127 11.39 -6.70 -4.28
N THR A 128 12.40 -6.22 -3.55
CA THR A 128 13.05 -6.89 -2.41
C THR A 128 13.33 -5.87 -1.32
N ALA A 129 13.83 -6.30 -0.16
CA ALA A 129 14.27 -5.38 0.90
C ALA A 129 15.35 -4.37 0.43
N ALA A 130 16.13 -4.69 -0.61
CA ALA A 130 17.17 -3.83 -1.17
C ALA A 130 16.68 -2.88 -2.28
N SER A 131 15.38 -2.89 -2.61
CA SER A 131 14.83 -2.09 -3.70
C SER A 131 14.92 -0.59 -3.42
N THR A 132 15.30 0.17 -4.46
CA THR A 132 15.35 1.63 -4.44
C THR A 132 14.43 2.21 -5.52
N ALA A 133 14.01 3.45 -5.36
CA ALA A 133 13.20 4.14 -6.36
C ALA A 133 13.81 4.10 -7.77
N ALA A 134 15.12 4.28 -7.89
CA ALA A 134 15.81 4.26 -9.17
C ALA A 134 15.74 2.90 -9.89
N GLN A 135 15.69 1.80 -9.12
CA GLN A 135 15.52 0.46 -9.67
C GLN A 135 14.06 0.20 -10.05
N LEU A 136 13.10 0.71 -9.26
CA LEU A 136 11.68 0.51 -9.52
C LEU A 136 11.23 1.16 -10.83
N VAL A 137 11.58 2.42 -11.08
CA VAL A 137 11.11 3.24 -12.23
C VAL A 137 11.29 2.58 -13.60
N HIS A 138 12.26 1.68 -13.72
CA HIS A 138 12.57 0.98 -14.97
C HIS A 138 12.31 -0.53 -14.87
N GLY A 139 11.71 -0.97 -13.76
CA GLY A 139 11.41 -2.37 -13.52
C GLY A 139 10.23 -2.89 -14.32
N ALA A 140 10.20 -4.20 -14.53
CA ALA A 140 9.01 -4.86 -15.05
C ALA A 140 7.88 -4.81 -14.00
N THR A 141 6.63 -4.70 -14.48
CA THR A 141 5.47 -4.54 -13.61
C THR A 141 4.34 -5.50 -13.99
N THR A 142 3.50 -5.82 -13.02
CA THR A 142 2.23 -6.53 -13.21
C THR A 142 1.04 -5.59 -13.37
N CYS A 143 1.27 -4.27 -13.33
CA CYS A 143 0.25 -3.25 -13.52
C CYS A 143 -0.25 -3.20 -14.97
N THR A 144 -1.46 -2.64 -15.16
CA THR A 144 -2.08 -2.56 -16.49
C THR A 144 -1.28 -1.67 -17.44
N THR A 145 -0.72 -0.58 -16.92
CA THR A 145 0.21 0.26 -17.67
C THR A 145 1.66 -0.03 -17.28
N SER A 146 2.54 -0.12 -18.26
CA SER A 146 3.99 -0.22 -18.02
C SER A 146 4.58 1.05 -17.42
N ALA A 147 3.83 2.16 -17.44
CA ALA A 147 4.23 3.39 -16.77
C ALA A 147 4.17 3.31 -15.26
N ASP A 148 3.36 2.41 -14.68
CA ASP A 148 3.34 2.14 -13.25
C ASP A 148 4.23 0.94 -12.91
N SER A 149 5.47 1.22 -12.55
CA SER A 149 6.42 0.25 -12.01
C SER A 149 6.57 0.41 -10.49
N SER A 150 5.59 0.99 -9.83
CA SER A 150 5.57 1.13 -8.36
C SER A 150 5.55 -0.25 -7.69
N ALA A 151 6.09 -0.28 -6.48
CA ALA A 151 5.92 -1.41 -5.59
C ALA A 151 4.77 -1.13 -4.61
N TYR A 152 3.86 -2.08 -4.49
CA TYR A 152 2.79 -2.11 -3.49
C TYR A 152 2.89 -3.42 -2.74
N TRP A 153 2.74 -3.43 -1.41
CA TRP A 153 2.70 -4.68 -0.66
C TRP A 153 1.79 -4.61 0.55
N ALA A 154 1.24 -5.74 0.90
CA ALA A 154 0.35 -5.92 2.04
C ALA A 154 0.75 -7.20 2.80
N PRO A 155 0.55 -7.28 4.13
CA PRO A 155 0.82 -8.50 4.86
C PRO A 155 0.01 -9.68 4.33
N VAL A 156 0.66 -10.83 4.22
CA VAL A 156 0.02 -12.07 3.77
C VAL A 156 -1.15 -12.41 4.69
N LEU A 157 -2.32 -12.66 4.08
CA LEU A 157 -3.50 -13.14 4.79
C LEU A 157 -3.52 -14.66 4.79
N TYR A 158 -3.67 -15.24 5.98
CA TYR A 158 -3.80 -16.68 6.20
C TYR A 158 -5.21 -17.04 6.62
N GLN A 159 -5.68 -18.20 6.19
CA GLN A 159 -6.87 -18.86 6.71
C GLN A 159 -6.50 -20.25 7.20
N ASP A 160 -6.86 -20.59 8.45
CA ASP A 160 -6.50 -21.87 9.09
C ASP A 160 -4.99 -22.20 8.95
N GLY A 161 -4.15 -21.16 9.02
CA GLY A 161 -2.70 -21.27 8.90
C GLY A 161 -2.15 -21.39 7.48
N THR A 162 -3.01 -21.41 6.45
CA THR A 162 -2.62 -21.49 5.03
C THR A 162 -2.69 -20.10 4.40
N ALA A 163 -1.63 -19.69 3.70
CA ALA A 163 -1.59 -18.43 2.97
C ALA A 163 -2.64 -18.41 1.85
N LEU A 164 -3.37 -17.32 1.75
CA LEU A 164 -4.33 -17.06 0.68
C LEU A 164 -3.66 -16.23 -0.40
N THR A 165 -3.41 -16.80 -1.57
CA THR A 165 -2.92 -16.01 -2.72
C THR A 165 -4.00 -15.00 -3.13
N PRO A 166 -3.73 -13.68 -3.04
CA PRO A 166 -4.72 -12.66 -3.36
C PRO A 166 -5.04 -12.61 -4.86
N GLY A 167 -6.19 -12.03 -5.17
CA GLY A 167 -6.51 -11.57 -6.51
C GLY A 167 -5.69 -10.32 -6.87
N PRO A 168 -5.87 -9.77 -8.08
CA PRO A 168 -5.24 -8.50 -8.44
C PRO A 168 -5.68 -7.36 -7.53
N ALA A 169 -4.76 -6.45 -7.23
CA ALA A 169 -5.08 -5.19 -6.59
C ALA A 169 -5.76 -4.25 -7.59
N LEU A 170 -6.78 -3.52 -7.15
CA LEU A 170 -7.35 -2.38 -7.85
C LEU A 170 -6.98 -1.12 -7.07
N ILE A 171 -6.29 -0.22 -7.73
CA ILE A 171 -5.70 0.96 -7.13
C ILE A 171 -6.42 2.18 -7.69
N TYR A 172 -7.02 2.97 -6.82
CA TYR A 172 -7.65 4.24 -7.15
C TYR A 172 -6.69 5.38 -6.82
N TRP A 173 -6.54 6.29 -7.76
CA TRP A 173 -5.84 7.55 -7.63
C TRP A 173 -6.89 8.65 -7.68
N ARG A 174 -7.17 9.28 -6.55
CA ARG A 174 -8.30 10.21 -6.45
C ARG A 174 -7.95 11.49 -5.70
N SER A 175 -8.76 12.53 -5.91
CA SER A 175 -8.79 13.68 -5.02
C SER A 175 -10.06 13.70 -4.19
N PRO A 176 -10.03 14.28 -3.00
CA PRO A 176 -11.24 14.78 -2.36
C PRO A 176 -11.84 15.89 -3.22
N ALA A 177 -13.15 15.85 -3.48
CA ALA A 177 -13.84 16.76 -4.40
C ALA A 177 -13.65 18.26 -4.09
N ALA A 178 -13.32 18.62 -2.84
CA ALA A 178 -13.24 20.02 -2.42
C ALA A 178 -11.96 20.76 -2.87
N SER A 179 -10.90 20.04 -3.26
CA SER A 179 -9.56 20.65 -3.46
C SER A 179 -8.79 20.09 -4.66
N ALA A 180 -9.48 19.60 -5.66
CA ALA A 180 -8.87 18.94 -6.83
C ALA A 180 -7.79 19.78 -7.51
N ALA A 181 -8.02 21.08 -7.68
CA ALA A 181 -7.10 21.97 -8.39
C ALA A 181 -5.72 22.18 -7.71
N SER A 182 -5.60 21.81 -6.43
CA SER A 182 -4.34 21.92 -5.66
C SER A 182 -3.56 20.62 -5.58
N VAL A 183 -4.02 19.55 -6.25
CA VAL A 183 -3.39 18.24 -6.18
C VAL A 183 -2.14 18.19 -7.06
N HIS A 184 -1.00 17.92 -6.44
CA HIS A 184 0.30 17.76 -7.09
C HIS A 184 0.58 16.29 -7.38
N THR A 185 1.39 16.02 -8.40
CA THR A 185 1.88 14.66 -8.68
C THR A 185 2.68 14.12 -7.50
N ILE A 186 2.55 12.82 -7.22
CA ILE A 186 3.39 12.13 -6.23
C ILE A 186 4.82 12.05 -6.79
N PRO A 187 5.85 12.55 -6.07
CA PRO A 187 7.22 12.47 -6.55
C PRO A 187 7.70 11.02 -6.63
N VAL A 188 8.55 10.73 -7.60
CA VAL A 188 9.20 9.43 -7.74
C VAL A 188 9.96 9.08 -6.46
N GLY A 189 9.80 7.86 -6.00
CA GLY A 189 10.43 7.35 -4.80
C GLY A 189 9.78 7.80 -3.50
N LEU A 190 8.63 8.48 -3.53
CA LEU A 190 7.88 8.71 -2.31
C LEU A 190 7.43 7.37 -1.73
N GLU A 191 7.85 7.11 -0.51
CA GLU A 191 7.47 5.96 0.30
C GLU A 191 6.28 6.32 1.18
N MET A 192 5.29 5.46 1.26
CA MET A 192 4.12 5.66 2.11
C MET A 192 3.70 4.35 2.75
N ILE A 193 3.32 4.41 4.02
CA ILE A 193 2.68 3.33 4.77
C ILE A 193 1.29 3.79 5.15
N ALA A 194 0.27 3.01 4.84
CA ALA A 194 -1.12 3.27 5.19
C ALA A 194 -1.66 2.16 6.09
N GLY A 195 -2.20 2.53 7.23
CA GLY A 195 -2.56 1.63 8.31
C GLY A 195 -1.47 1.56 9.38
N ASN A 196 -1.67 0.69 10.36
CA ASN A 196 -0.76 0.49 11.48
C ASN A 196 -0.47 -1.00 11.64
N GLU A 197 0.75 -1.42 11.32
CA GLU A 197 1.22 -2.81 11.44
C GLU A 197 1.22 -3.33 12.89
N ALA A 198 1.33 -2.42 13.87
CA ALA A 198 1.32 -2.75 15.30
C ALA A 198 -0.07 -2.63 15.95
N ALA A 199 -1.15 -2.44 15.16
CA ALA A 199 -2.47 -2.24 15.73
C ALA A 199 -2.98 -3.49 16.48
N ALA A 200 -3.18 -3.35 17.79
CA ALA A 200 -3.77 -4.38 18.63
C ALA A 200 -5.31 -4.39 18.59
N THR A 201 -5.93 -3.28 18.19
CA THR A 201 -7.38 -3.09 18.08
C THR A 201 -7.77 -2.72 16.66
N PRO A 202 -9.05 -2.90 16.27
CA PRO A 202 -9.51 -2.50 14.94
C PRO A 202 -9.21 -1.04 14.64
N GLN A 203 -8.72 -0.78 13.45
CA GLN A 203 -8.41 0.57 12.98
C GLN A 203 -9.66 1.29 12.44
N SER A 204 -9.55 2.61 12.23
CA SER A 204 -10.62 3.38 11.60
C SER A 204 -10.96 2.83 10.22
N VAL A 205 -12.25 2.64 9.93
CA VAL A 205 -12.74 2.20 8.61
C VAL A 205 -12.44 3.20 7.48
N SER A 206 -12.05 4.43 7.82
CA SER A 206 -11.57 5.40 6.84
C SER A 206 -10.15 5.12 6.38
N VAL A 207 -9.37 4.37 7.16
CA VAL A 207 -7.98 3.98 6.87
C VAL A 207 -7.94 2.54 6.36
N THR A 208 -8.37 1.57 7.19
CA THR A 208 -8.43 0.16 6.81
C THR A 208 -9.87 -0.35 6.96
N SER A 209 -10.38 -1.03 5.97
CA SER A 209 -11.71 -1.63 6.06
C SER A 209 -11.78 -2.95 5.33
N TRP A 210 -12.62 -3.82 5.87
CA TRP A 210 -12.96 -5.11 5.30
C TRP A 210 -14.37 -5.07 4.73
N GLY A 211 -14.60 -5.82 3.67
CA GLY A 211 -15.90 -5.92 3.02
C GLY A 211 -15.94 -7.13 2.10
N CYS A 212 -16.90 -7.14 1.20
CA CYS A 212 -17.06 -8.22 0.22
C CYS A 212 -16.90 -7.69 -1.20
N SER A 213 -16.32 -8.49 -2.09
CA SER A 213 -16.37 -8.23 -3.53
C SER A 213 -17.81 -8.35 -4.05
N LYS A 214 -18.14 -7.70 -5.17
CA LYS A 214 -19.47 -7.84 -5.79
C LYS A 214 -19.77 -9.26 -6.27
N ALA A 215 -18.73 -9.98 -6.68
CA ALA A 215 -18.75 -11.37 -7.08
C ALA A 215 -17.36 -11.97 -6.89
N ARG A 216 -17.23 -13.30 -6.97
CA ARG A 216 -15.94 -13.99 -6.91
C ARG A 216 -15.01 -13.48 -8.00
N GLY A 217 -13.80 -13.06 -7.60
CA GLY A 217 -12.81 -12.47 -8.49
C GLY A 217 -13.13 -11.06 -9.00
N ALA A 218 -14.21 -10.43 -8.52
CA ALA A 218 -14.52 -9.05 -8.89
C ALA A 218 -13.58 -8.05 -8.22
N LEU A 219 -13.10 -7.08 -8.97
CA LEU A 219 -12.21 -6.02 -8.48
C LEU A 219 -12.96 -4.98 -7.62
N THR A 220 -14.26 -4.81 -7.83
CA THR A 220 -15.08 -3.85 -7.10
C THR A 220 -15.76 -4.49 -5.88
N ASN A 221 -15.93 -3.71 -4.81
CA ASN A 221 -16.64 -4.12 -3.60
C ASN A 221 -18.15 -3.86 -3.72
N ASP A 222 -18.91 -4.37 -2.76
CA ASP A 222 -20.36 -4.15 -2.62
C ASP A 222 -20.73 -2.86 -1.86
N GLY A 223 -19.72 -2.07 -1.45
CA GLY A 223 -19.88 -0.84 -0.67
C GLY A 223 -19.84 -1.04 0.84
N GLY A 224 -19.91 -2.28 1.32
CA GLY A 224 -19.81 -2.58 2.75
C GLY A 224 -18.42 -2.27 3.30
N ARG A 225 -18.37 -1.72 4.52
CA ARG A 225 -17.14 -1.40 5.26
C ARG A 225 -17.27 -1.85 6.70
N SER A 226 -16.32 -2.65 7.17
CA SER A 226 -16.20 -3.09 8.55
C SER A 226 -14.77 -2.94 9.02
N ALA A 227 -14.57 -2.67 10.31
CA ALA A 227 -13.24 -2.59 10.90
C ALA A 227 -12.54 -3.96 11.02
N THR A 228 -13.33 -5.05 10.95
CA THR A 228 -12.83 -6.43 10.96
C THR A 228 -13.46 -7.24 9.83
N PRO A 229 -12.81 -8.31 9.36
CA PRO A 229 -13.42 -9.22 8.38
C PRO A 229 -14.74 -9.79 8.90
N HIS A 230 -15.70 -9.95 8.01
CA HIS A 230 -16.99 -10.62 8.26
C HIS A 230 -17.30 -11.60 7.12
N PRO A 231 -18.12 -12.62 7.36
CA PRO A 231 -18.48 -13.57 6.32
C PRO A 231 -19.15 -12.89 5.14
N CYS A 232 -18.74 -13.25 3.93
CA CYS A 232 -19.33 -12.76 2.70
C CYS A 232 -20.38 -13.73 2.17
N PRO A 233 -21.39 -13.23 1.43
CA PRO A 233 -22.33 -14.09 0.72
C PRO A 233 -21.61 -15.09 -0.20
N ALA A 234 -22.21 -16.24 -0.41
CA ALA A 234 -21.68 -17.27 -1.31
C ALA A 234 -21.36 -16.70 -2.70
N GLY A 235 -20.19 -17.02 -3.23
CA GLY A 235 -19.72 -16.50 -4.51
C GLY A 235 -19.12 -15.11 -4.47
N ARG A 236 -18.88 -14.54 -3.29
CA ARG A 236 -18.13 -13.31 -3.07
C ARG A 236 -16.86 -13.58 -2.27
N ASP A 237 -15.87 -12.76 -2.46
CA ASP A 237 -14.57 -12.87 -1.80
C ASP A 237 -14.44 -11.80 -0.70
N ILE A 238 -13.75 -12.13 0.40
CA ILE A 238 -13.37 -11.14 1.41
C ILE A 238 -12.39 -10.15 0.77
N ARG A 239 -12.56 -8.87 1.11
CA ARG A 239 -11.80 -7.79 0.52
C ARG A 239 -11.24 -6.86 1.59
N LEU A 240 -9.95 -6.58 1.50
CA LEU A 240 -9.28 -5.51 2.23
C LEU A 240 -9.28 -4.24 1.37
N THR A 241 -9.55 -3.12 2.01
CA THR A 241 -9.42 -1.78 1.45
C THR A 241 -8.56 -0.95 2.37
N VAL A 242 -7.50 -0.35 1.84
CA VAL A 242 -6.61 0.55 2.59
C VAL A 242 -6.53 1.89 1.85
N THR A 243 -6.74 2.96 2.60
CA THR A 243 -6.71 4.34 2.10
C THR A 243 -5.45 5.01 2.60
N PHE A 244 -4.63 5.51 1.70
CA PHE A 244 -3.37 6.18 2.01
C PHE A 244 -3.58 7.63 2.46
N PRO A 245 -2.66 8.18 3.26
CA PRO A 245 -2.57 9.61 3.50
C PRO A 245 -2.32 10.37 2.19
N ASN A 246 -2.71 11.65 2.14
CA ASN A 246 -2.67 12.46 0.93
C ASN A 246 -2.12 13.87 1.11
N CYS A 247 -1.45 14.13 2.21
CA CYS A 247 -0.75 15.38 2.49
C CYS A 247 0.73 15.10 2.75
N TRP A 248 1.58 15.52 1.84
CA TRP A 248 3.03 15.33 1.91
C TRP A 248 3.71 16.56 2.52
N ASN A 249 4.79 16.37 3.28
CA ASN A 249 5.55 17.47 3.89
C ASN A 249 6.37 18.29 2.87
N GLY A 250 6.43 17.89 1.60
CA GLY A 250 7.12 18.60 0.54
C GLY A 250 8.64 18.39 0.49
N THR A 251 9.21 17.57 1.37
CA THR A 251 10.68 17.41 1.50
C THR A 251 11.15 15.98 1.60
N SER A 252 10.61 15.17 2.51
CA SER A 252 11.05 13.80 2.75
C SER A 252 10.33 12.80 1.86
N LEU A 253 11.09 11.98 1.15
CA LEU A 253 10.56 10.82 0.43
C LEU A 253 10.46 9.58 1.32
N ASN A 254 11.22 9.53 2.42
CA ASN A 254 11.32 8.37 3.29
C ASN A 254 10.05 8.16 4.11
N GLY A 255 9.47 6.98 4.01
CA GLY A 255 8.23 6.56 4.68
C GLY A 255 8.43 5.97 6.08
N MET A 256 9.67 5.65 6.48
CA MET A 256 9.96 5.09 7.79
C MET A 256 9.45 6.01 8.90
N GLY A 257 8.71 5.47 9.84
CA GLY A 257 8.09 6.23 10.93
C GLY A 257 6.84 7.01 10.53
N GLN A 258 6.38 6.93 9.28
CA GLN A 258 5.12 7.52 8.79
C GLN A 258 4.98 9.02 9.08
N THR A 259 6.08 9.76 8.97
CA THR A 259 6.14 11.19 9.29
C THR A 259 6.21 12.10 8.07
N ASN A 260 6.37 11.55 6.87
CA ASN A 260 6.48 12.29 5.62
C ASN A 260 5.12 12.63 4.99
N VAL A 261 4.09 11.85 5.30
CA VAL A 261 2.71 12.04 4.81
C VAL A 261 1.70 11.89 5.94
N VAL A 262 0.60 12.64 5.87
CA VAL A 262 -0.52 12.56 6.83
C VAL A 262 -1.84 12.61 6.09
N TYR A 263 -2.92 12.21 6.77
CA TYR A 263 -4.27 12.39 6.23
C TYR A 263 -4.70 13.85 6.33
N GLN A 264 -5.42 14.32 5.34
CA GLN A 264 -6.08 15.62 5.43
C GLN A 264 -7.13 15.62 6.55
N ALA A 265 -7.33 16.77 7.17
CA ALA A 265 -8.42 17.02 8.10
C ALA A 265 -9.40 18.01 7.47
N ASP A 266 -10.70 17.69 7.50
CA ASP A 266 -11.77 18.52 6.93
C ASP A 266 -11.52 18.98 5.48
N GLY A 267 -10.88 18.12 4.69
CA GLY A 267 -10.57 18.41 3.29
C GLY A 267 -9.34 19.29 3.06
N VAL A 268 -8.57 19.58 4.10
CA VAL A 268 -7.40 20.48 4.04
C VAL A 268 -6.15 19.77 4.57
N CYS A 269 -5.03 19.99 3.91
CA CYS A 269 -3.72 19.56 4.39
C CYS A 269 -3.21 20.51 5.49
N PRO A 270 -2.66 19.97 6.60
CA PRO A 270 -2.10 20.78 7.67
C PRO A 270 -0.82 21.53 7.20
N SER A 271 -0.49 22.62 7.86
CA SER A 271 0.68 23.45 7.52
C SER A 271 2.02 22.70 7.61
N SER A 272 2.10 21.63 8.39
CA SER A 272 3.28 20.77 8.46
C SER A 272 3.43 19.86 7.22
N HIS A 273 2.35 19.63 6.47
CA HIS A 273 2.30 18.77 5.28
C HIS A 273 1.47 19.47 4.19
N PRO A 274 1.98 20.60 3.65
CA PRO A 274 1.15 21.49 2.85
C PRO A 274 0.88 20.99 1.43
N VAL A 275 1.61 19.97 0.97
CA VAL A 275 1.53 19.50 -0.41
C VAL A 275 0.46 18.42 -0.52
N GLN A 276 -0.68 18.77 -1.11
CA GLN A 276 -1.72 17.79 -1.40
C GLN A 276 -1.34 16.94 -2.60
N ILE A 277 -1.38 15.62 -2.42
CA ILE A 277 -1.11 14.62 -3.45
C ILE A 277 -2.36 13.75 -3.67
N PRO A 278 -2.46 12.99 -4.78
CA PRO A 278 -3.54 12.03 -4.96
C PRO A 278 -3.67 11.09 -3.77
N GLN A 279 -4.90 10.85 -3.33
CA GLN A 279 -5.17 9.83 -2.34
C GLN A 279 -5.23 8.46 -3.03
N ILE A 280 -4.30 7.59 -2.70
CA ILE A 280 -4.34 6.20 -3.15
C ILE A 280 -5.35 5.43 -2.30
N VAL A 281 -6.20 4.62 -2.95
CA VAL A 281 -7.03 3.62 -2.28
C VAL A 281 -6.74 2.27 -2.89
N PHE A 282 -6.13 1.42 -2.11
CA PHE A 282 -5.74 0.07 -2.50
C PHE A 282 -6.84 -0.92 -2.11
N HIS A 283 -7.23 -1.76 -3.05
CA HIS A 283 -8.20 -2.82 -2.84
C HIS A 283 -7.62 -4.16 -3.27
N VAL A 284 -7.72 -5.15 -2.43
CA VAL A 284 -7.35 -6.53 -2.74
C VAL A 284 -8.39 -7.50 -2.23
N ALA A 285 -8.71 -8.51 -3.04
CA ALA A 285 -9.66 -9.57 -2.67
C ALA A 285 -8.94 -10.89 -2.47
N TYR A 286 -9.35 -11.63 -1.45
CA TYR A 286 -8.83 -12.95 -1.11
C TYR A 286 -9.87 -14.02 -1.44
N PRO A 287 -9.47 -15.18 -2.00
CA PRO A 287 -10.42 -16.18 -2.54
C PRO A 287 -11.15 -16.99 -1.46
N THR A 288 -11.70 -16.30 -0.47
CA THR A 288 -12.50 -16.86 0.61
C THR A 288 -13.73 -16.01 0.89
N SER A 289 -14.85 -16.63 1.26
CA SER A 289 -16.02 -15.95 1.81
C SER A 289 -16.13 -16.10 3.33
N SER A 290 -15.28 -16.91 3.95
CA SER A 290 -15.28 -17.15 5.39
C SER A 290 -14.33 -16.19 6.10
N ALA A 291 -14.81 -15.58 7.17
CA ALA A 291 -13.99 -14.74 8.05
C ALA A 291 -13.39 -15.54 9.22
N SER A 292 -13.65 -16.83 9.32
CA SER A 292 -13.13 -17.67 10.40
C SER A 292 -11.63 -17.89 10.26
N SER A 293 -10.91 -17.85 11.38
CA SER A 293 -9.48 -18.18 11.48
C SER A 293 -8.57 -17.35 10.56
N LEU A 294 -9.00 -16.14 10.21
CA LEU A 294 -8.17 -15.21 9.44
C LEU A 294 -7.11 -14.57 10.32
N THR A 295 -5.86 -14.60 9.87
CA THR A 295 -4.71 -13.96 10.52
C THR A 295 -3.83 -13.28 9.48
N LEU A 296 -3.12 -12.21 9.87
CA LEU A 296 -2.11 -11.56 9.06
C LEU A 296 -0.70 -11.94 9.51
N SER A 297 0.26 -11.92 8.61
CA SER A 297 1.68 -11.98 8.97
C SER A 297 2.04 -10.79 9.85
N MET A 298 2.87 -10.99 10.89
CA MET A 298 3.36 -9.94 11.80
C MET A 298 4.88 -10.00 12.01
N SER A 299 5.51 -11.06 11.61
CA SER A 299 6.95 -11.26 11.55
C SER A 299 7.23 -12.44 10.62
N PRO A 300 8.49 -12.79 10.33
CA PRO A 300 8.80 -13.96 9.51
C PRO A 300 8.17 -15.28 10.03
N THR A 301 7.87 -15.35 11.32
CA THR A 301 7.39 -16.59 11.96
C THR A 301 6.09 -16.43 12.75
N VAL A 302 5.62 -15.18 12.98
CA VAL A 302 4.45 -14.91 13.82
C VAL A 302 3.28 -14.42 12.96
N ARG A 303 2.09 -14.91 13.26
CA ARG A 303 0.81 -14.44 12.70
C ARG A 303 0.00 -13.78 13.80
N GLY A 304 -0.68 -12.70 13.45
CA GLY A 304 -1.48 -11.91 14.37
C GLY A 304 -2.90 -11.70 13.89
N THR A 305 -3.57 -10.76 14.51
CA THR A 305 -4.96 -10.42 14.18
C THR A 305 -5.03 -9.61 12.88
N THR A 306 -6.21 -9.58 12.28
CA THR A 306 -6.49 -8.73 11.10
C THR A 306 -6.51 -7.23 11.40
N ASN A 307 -6.34 -6.83 12.67
CA ASN A 307 -6.25 -5.43 13.09
C ASN A 307 -5.00 -4.73 12.54
N SER A 308 -3.89 -5.49 12.35
CA SER A 308 -2.62 -4.97 11.83
C SER A 308 -2.62 -4.75 10.30
N ALA A 309 -3.78 -4.79 9.66
CA ALA A 309 -3.89 -4.56 8.23
C ALA A 309 -3.30 -3.19 7.84
N HIS A 310 -2.40 -3.21 6.85
CA HIS A 310 -1.74 -2.04 6.28
C HIS A 310 -1.39 -2.32 4.83
N VAL A 311 -0.96 -1.31 4.12
CA VAL A 311 -0.39 -1.42 2.77
C VAL A 311 0.72 -0.40 2.64
N ASP A 312 1.80 -0.83 2.04
CA ASP A 312 2.98 -0.03 1.79
C ASP A 312 3.12 0.25 0.30
N PHE A 313 3.84 1.32 -0.01
CA PHE A 313 3.97 1.83 -1.37
C PHE A 313 5.27 2.58 -1.55
N ILE A 314 5.96 2.31 -2.66
CA ILE A 314 7.03 3.16 -3.19
C ILE A 314 6.66 3.58 -4.60
N ASN A 315 6.64 4.89 -4.85
CA ASN A 315 6.31 5.41 -6.18
C ASN A 315 7.41 5.09 -7.21
N GLY A 316 7.08 4.24 -8.16
CA GLY A 316 7.91 3.88 -9.31
C GLY A 316 7.28 4.26 -10.65
N TRP A 317 6.28 5.14 -10.67
CA TRP A 317 5.69 5.62 -11.91
C TRP A 317 6.70 6.37 -12.79
N ASN A 318 6.53 6.26 -14.09
CA ASN A 318 7.09 7.23 -15.02
C ASN A 318 6.47 8.60 -14.69
N GLU A 319 7.27 9.52 -14.14
CA GLU A 319 6.79 10.79 -13.59
C GLU A 319 6.03 11.66 -14.63
N PRO A 320 6.51 11.83 -15.87
CA PRO A 320 5.76 12.56 -16.88
C PRO A 320 4.37 11.98 -17.14
N THR A 321 4.24 10.66 -17.19
CA THR A 321 2.97 9.97 -17.42
C THR A 321 2.03 10.15 -16.24
N LEU A 322 2.50 9.92 -15.01
CA LEU A 322 1.68 10.14 -13.82
C LEU A 322 1.21 11.60 -13.71
N THR A 323 2.08 12.56 -14.04
CA THR A 323 1.74 13.99 -14.05
C THR A 323 0.62 14.27 -15.06
N ALA A 324 0.67 13.67 -16.24
CA ALA A 324 -0.37 13.82 -17.25
C ALA A 324 -1.70 13.22 -16.79
N ASP A 325 -1.69 12.04 -16.16
CA ASP A 325 -2.89 11.36 -15.65
C ASP A 325 -3.52 12.14 -14.48
N VAL A 326 -2.69 12.61 -13.54
CA VAL A 326 -3.14 13.47 -12.43
C VAL A 326 -3.76 14.76 -12.95
N ALA A 327 -3.12 15.43 -13.91
CA ALA A 327 -3.64 16.65 -14.51
C ALA A 327 -4.95 16.41 -15.28
N ALA A 328 -5.05 15.32 -16.04
CA ALA A 328 -6.24 15.02 -16.84
C ALA A 328 -7.48 14.65 -16.00
N CYS A 329 -7.28 14.00 -14.85
CA CYS A 329 -8.36 13.39 -14.08
C CYS A 329 -8.49 14.02 -12.70
N VAL A 330 -7.44 13.90 -11.87
CA VAL A 330 -7.51 14.23 -10.45
C VAL A 330 -7.63 15.72 -10.22
N ALA A 331 -6.77 16.52 -10.86
CA ALA A 331 -6.75 17.98 -10.73
C ALA A 331 -7.94 18.68 -11.45
N THR A 332 -8.56 18.02 -12.41
CA THR A 332 -9.71 18.58 -13.17
C THR A 332 -11.06 18.10 -12.66
N SER A 333 -11.10 17.35 -11.53
CA SER A 333 -12.35 16.76 -11.03
C SER A 333 -13.06 15.90 -12.10
N THR A 334 -12.30 15.10 -12.84
CA THR A 334 -12.83 14.21 -13.88
C THR A 334 -12.74 12.77 -13.40
N GLN A 335 -13.84 12.02 -13.50
CA GLN A 335 -13.79 10.57 -13.40
C GLN A 335 -13.25 10.02 -14.71
N CYS A 336 -12.07 9.41 -14.66
CA CYS A 336 -11.49 8.78 -15.84
C CYS A 336 -11.68 7.26 -15.78
N GLY A 337 -11.46 6.62 -16.91
CA GLY A 337 -11.39 5.18 -16.99
C GLY A 337 -10.12 4.60 -16.34
N PRO A 338 -9.95 3.28 -16.40
CA PRO A 338 -8.70 2.65 -16.02
C PRO A 338 -7.57 3.14 -16.93
N VAL A 339 -6.35 3.17 -16.40
CA VAL A 339 -5.16 3.43 -17.21
C VAL A 339 -5.04 2.40 -18.34
N THR A 340 -4.56 2.85 -19.48
CA THR A 340 -4.22 2.01 -20.62
C THR A 340 -2.78 2.32 -21.02
N GLY A 341 -1.98 1.32 -21.25
CA GLY A 341 -0.62 1.52 -21.74
C GLY A 341 -0.52 1.19 -23.22
N PRO A 342 0.42 1.78 -23.96
CA PRO A 342 0.71 1.35 -25.32
C PRO A 342 1.16 -0.13 -25.36
N ASP A 343 1.62 -0.66 -24.25
CA ASP A 343 2.10 -2.02 -24.06
C ASP A 343 1.25 -2.84 -23.09
N ALA A 344 0.01 -2.45 -22.86
CA ALA A 344 -0.94 -3.27 -22.10
C ALA A 344 -1.22 -4.57 -22.88
N THR A 345 -0.19 -5.38 -23.08
CA THR A 345 -0.38 -6.80 -23.31
C THR A 345 -1.09 -7.29 -22.06
N PRO A 346 -2.32 -7.82 -22.17
CA PRO A 346 -2.95 -8.48 -21.05
C PRO A 346 -1.94 -9.54 -20.61
N HIS A 347 -1.31 -9.38 -19.45
CA HIS A 347 -0.56 -10.48 -18.87
C HIS A 347 -1.58 -11.60 -18.72
N GLY A 348 -1.52 -12.56 -19.65
CA GLY A 348 -2.41 -13.68 -19.63
C GLY A 348 -2.28 -14.33 -18.25
N PRO A 349 -3.33 -14.99 -17.76
CA PRO A 349 -3.41 -15.48 -16.40
C PRO A 349 -2.12 -16.22 -16.06
N SER A 350 -1.57 -15.95 -14.88
CA SER A 350 -0.34 -16.58 -14.38
C SER A 350 -0.45 -18.10 -14.50
N LYS A 351 0.69 -18.81 -14.56
CA LYS A 351 0.67 -20.29 -14.59
C LYS A 351 -0.23 -20.87 -13.49
N GLN A 352 -0.32 -20.19 -12.35
CA GLN A 352 -1.13 -20.57 -11.20
C GLN A 352 -2.62 -20.26 -11.42
N GLN A 353 -2.96 -19.13 -12.03
CA GLN A 353 -4.33 -18.82 -12.47
C GLN A 353 -4.81 -19.78 -13.57
N ARG A 354 -3.93 -20.13 -14.54
CA ARG A 354 -4.26 -21.14 -15.57
C ARG A 354 -4.50 -22.52 -14.97
N ARG A 355 -3.74 -22.91 -13.92
CA ARG A 355 -3.97 -24.16 -13.19
C ARG A 355 -5.28 -24.11 -12.41
N ALA A 356 -5.58 -23.02 -11.72
CA ALA A 356 -6.84 -22.83 -10.99
C ALA A 356 -8.05 -22.85 -11.93
N ASP A 357 -7.95 -22.20 -13.09
CA ASP A 357 -9.00 -22.18 -14.11
C ASP A 357 -9.17 -23.55 -14.81
N ALA A 358 -8.09 -24.29 -15.02
CA ALA A 358 -8.14 -25.66 -15.54
C ALA A 358 -8.86 -26.59 -14.55
N LEU A 359 -8.52 -26.55 -13.26
CA LEU A 359 -9.19 -27.31 -12.21
C LEU A 359 -10.68 -26.95 -12.09
N ARG A 360 -11.05 -25.68 -12.27
CA ARG A 360 -12.44 -25.21 -12.25
C ARG A 360 -13.23 -25.72 -13.47
N ARG A 361 -12.60 -25.84 -14.64
CA ARG A 361 -13.23 -26.42 -15.84
C ARG A 361 -13.49 -27.91 -15.67
N ASP A 362 -12.53 -28.66 -15.12
CA ASP A 362 -12.68 -30.09 -14.85
C ASP A 362 -13.81 -30.37 -13.85
N HIS A 363 -13.90 -29.59 -12.77
CA HIS A 363 -15.02 -29.70 -11.81
C HIS A 363 -16.39 -29.37 -12.42
N ARG A 364 -16.46 -28.47 -13.39
CA ARG A 364 -17.71 -28.18 -14.11
C ARG A 364 -18.11 -29.33 -15.02
N HIS A 365 -17.15 -29.92 -15.74
CA HIS A 365 -17.42 -31.09 -16.60
C HIS A 365 -17.86 -32.31 -15.81
N LEU A 366 -17.32 -32.52 -14.61
CA LEU A 366 -17.74 -33.62 -13.74
C LEU A 366 -19.17 -33.44 -13.21
N ARG A 367 -19.59 -32.21 -12.89
CA ARG A 367 -20.98 -31.94 -12.45
C ARG A 367 -22.00 -32.13 -13.58
N HIS A 368 -21.67 -31.79 -14.82
CA HIS A 368 -22.57 -32.01 -15.96
C HIS A 368 -22.67 -33.47 -16.39
N ARG A 369 -21.67 -34.30 -16.13
CA ARG A 369 -21.76 -35.76 -16.40
C ARG A 369 -22.55 -36.53 -15.34
N GLY A 370 -22.69 -35.97 -14.12
CA GLY A 370 -23.44 -36.58 -13.02
C GLY A 370 -24.96 -36.39 -13.11
N SER A 371 -25.46 -35.43 -13.88
CA SER A 371 -26.91 -35.16 -13.99
C SER A 371 -27.59 -35.81 -15.16
N GLY A 372 -26.85 -36.58 -15.99
CA GLY A 372 -27.39 -37.21 -17.21
C GLY A 372 -27.76 -38.69 -17.09
N ARG A 373 -27.81 -39.29 -15.88
CA ARG A 373 -28.07 -40.73 -15.73
C ARG A 373 -29.12 -41.03 -14.68
N ALA A 374 -30.35 -40.60 -14.92
CA ALA A 374 -31.53 -41.09 -14.19
C ALA A 374 -32.81 -40.81 -14.99
N THR A 375 -33.01 -41.48 -16.12
CA THR A 375 -34.36 -41.81 -16.63
C THR A 375 -34.19 -42.84 -17.75
N ALA A 376 -34.25 -44.09 -17.40
CA ALA A 376 -34.76 -45.19 -18.25
C ALA A 376 -34.85 -46.47 -17.40
N SER A 377 -36.03 -46.80 -16.96
CA SER A 377 -36.60 -48.14 -16.88
C SER A 377 -37.88 -48.08 -16.04
N VAL A 378 -38.97 -48.20 -16.59
CA VAL A 378 -40.03 -49.19 -16.79
C VAL A 378 -41.22 -48.49 -17.35
#